data_cbd68d338e8d65dc68bc5b0921004b6a
#
_entry.id   cbd68d338e8d65dc68bc5b0921004b6a
#
_cell.length_a   1.000
_cell.length_b   1.000
_cell.length_c   1.000
_cell.angle_alpha   90.00
_cell.angle_beta   90.00
_cell.angle_gamma   90.00
#
_symmetry.space_group_name_H-M   'P 1'
#
loop_
_entity.id
_entity.type
_entity.pdbx_description
1 polymer ?
#
loop_
_entity_poly.entity_id
_entity_poly.type
_entity_poly.pdbx_seq_one_letter_code
_entity_poly.pdbx_strand_id
1 'polypeptide(L)'
;MKIEKIIGREVLDSRGNPTVEVDVTLESGAFGRASVPSGASTGVNEALELRDGDKSRYMGKGVQKAVANVNGPIADALKGMSALDQIKIDETMIALDGTETKSTLGANAILGVSLAVAKAAANYLDLPLYKYIGGCNSYVLPVPMMNIINGGAHSDAPICFQEFMIRPIGACCFKEGIRMGTEVFHNLKKVLHDRGLSTAVGDEGGFAPALDGTEDALNVIIKAIEAAGYVPGKDVTIGLDCASSEFYKDGKYDYTWKQGADAPRYTSEEQAKYLQELVNAYPIDSIEDGMAEGDWEGWKILTDLIGDRCQLVGDDLFVTNVKYLEKGIEMGCANSILVKVNQIGSLTETLRAVEMAQRNGYTAVISHRSGETEDATIADIAVATNAGQIKTGSASRSDRMAKYNQLLRIEEELGKDAQYGYKKIAKKY
;
A
#
# COMPACT_ATOMS: atom_id res chain seq x y z
N MET A 1 14.06 -16.18 24.48
CA MET A 1 13.13 -15.18 23.88
C MET A 1 13.58 -13.72 24.03
N LYS A 2 14.60 -13.48 24.87
CA LYS A 2 15.13 -12.11 25.06
C LYS A 2 15.92 -11.66 23.83
N ILE A 3 15.84 -10.38 23.51
CA ILE A 3 16.64 -9.75 22.46
C ILE A 3 18.09 -9.69 22.94
N GLU A 4 18.99 -10.34 22.19
CA GLU A 4 20.42 -10.34 22.43
C GLU A 4 21.13 -9.27 21.62
N LYS A 5 20.76 -9.14 20.32
CA LYS A 5 21.46 -8.27 19.39
C LYS A 5 20.50 -7.67 18.35
N ILE A 6 20.70 -6.38 18.07
CA ILE A 6 20.03 -5.64 16.98
C ILE A 6 21.11 -5.02 16.12
N ILE A 7 21.02 -5.20 14.80
CA ILE A 7 21.94 -4.61 13.82
C ILE A 7 21.15 -3.96 12.71
N GLY A 8 21.32 -2.64 12.54
CA GLY A 8 20.85 -1.90 11.39
C GLY A 8 21.94 -1.74 10.33
N ARG A 9 21.53 -1.72 9.05
CA ARG A 9 22.41 -1.39 7.93
C ARG A 9 21.65 -0.61 6.85
N GLU A 10 22.42 0.06 6.01
CA GLU A 10 21.94 0.70 4.79
C GLU A 10 21.95 -0.32 3.66
N VAL A 11 20.82 -0.52 2.98
CA VAL A 11 20.67 -1.33 1.76
C VAL A 11 20.01 -0.47 0.67
N LEU A 12 19.85 -1.00 -0.55
CA LEU A 12 19.20 -0.27 -1.63
C LEU A 12 17.78 -0.79 -1.89
N ASP A 13 16.87 0.14 -2.13
CA ASP A 13 15.51 -0.16 -2.54
C ASP A 13 15.42 -0.44 -4.07
N SER A 14 14.21 -0.74 -4.55
CA SER A 14 13.92 -1.05 -5.96
C SER A 14 14.20 0.12 -6.94
N ARG A 15 14.41 1.33 -6.41
CA ARG A 15 14.77 2.52 -7.18
C ARG A 15 16.28 2.85 -7.09
N GLY A 16 17.05 2.02 -6.38
CA GLY A 16 18.47 2.27 -6.09
C GLY A 16 18.72 3.36 -5.05
N ASN A 17 17.71 3.75 -4.26
CA ASN A 17 17.87 4.65 -3.13
C ASN A 17 18.17 3.88 -1.85
N PRO A 18 18.97 4.44 -0.93
CA PRO A 18 19.20 3.82 0.37
C PRO A 18 17.94 3.67 1.19
N THR A 19 17.85 2.54 1.91
CA THR A 19 16.84 2.28 2.94
C THR A 19 17.44 1.49 4.10
N VAL A 20 16.69 1.36 5.20
CA VAL A 20 17.12 0.69 6.41
C VAL A 20 16.75 -0.79 6.35
N GLU A 21 17.70 -1.66 6.68
CA GLU A 21 17.46 -3.08 6.98
C GLU A 21 17.93 -3.38 8.40
N VAL A 22 17.15 -4.16 9.13
CA VAL A 22 17.44 -4.54 10.53
C VAL A 22 17.44 -6.03 10.72
N ASP A 23 18.45 -6.53 11.43
CA ASP A 23 18.55 -7.88 11.95
C ASP A 23 18.34 -7.88 13.47
N VAL A 24 17.49 -8.78 13.95
CA VAL A 24 17.29 -9.05 15.37
C VAL A 24 17.64 -10.51 15.65
N THR A 25 18.52 -10.74 16.63
CA THR A 25 18.87 -12.08 17.13
C THR A 25 18.44 -12.20 18.58
N LEU A 26 17.80 -13.30 18.93
CA LEU A 26 17.39 -13.63 20.29
C LEU A 26 18.47 -14.52 20.99
N GLU A 27 18.49 -14.56 22.34
CA GLU A 27 19.37 -15.43 23.11
C GLU A 27 19.27 -16.92 22.72
N SER A 28 18.15 -17.33 22.14
CA SER A 28 17.93 -18.70 21.62
C SER A 28 18.61 -18.96 20.27
N GLY A 29 19.12 -17.92 19.60
CA GLY A 29 19.61 -17.98 18.22
C GLY A 29 18.51 -17.71 17.18
N ALA A 30 17.23 -17.59 17.57
CA ALA A 30 16.17 -17.22 16.65
C ALA A 30 16.45 -15.83 16.05
N PHE A 31 16.16 -15.69 14.76
CA PHE A 31 16.58 -14.55 13.95
C PHE A 31 15.40 -13.95 13.17
N GLY A 32 15.38 -12.64 13.06
CA GLY A 32 14.42 -11.92 12.20
C GLY A 32 15.13 -10.80 11.43
N ARG A 33 14.79 -10.64 10.15
CA ARG A 33 15.28 -9.57 9.28
C ARG A 33 14.11 -8.83 8.64
N ALA A 34 14.15 -7.51 8.62
CA ALA A 34 13.19 -6.68 7.93
C ALA A 34 13.87 -5.51 7.22
N SER A 35 13.40 -5.22 6.00
CA SER A 35 13.80 -4.05 5.22
C SER A 35 12.63 -3.10 5.08
N VAL A 36 12.89 -1.79 5.22
CA VAL A 36 11.85 -0.77 5.28
C VAL A 36 11.55 -0.22 3.88
N PRO A 37 10.27 -0.12 3.46
CA PRO A 37 9.90 0.52 2.21
C PRO A 37 10.01 2.05 2.30
N SER A 38 10.06 2.73 1.13
CA SER A 38 10.20 4.18 1.03
C SER A 38 9.23 4.76 -0.01
N GLY A 39 8.49 5.82 0.34
CA GLY A 39 7.59 6.52 -0.59
C GLY A 39 8.33 7.44 -1.57
N ALA A 40 7.70 7.69 -2.73
CA ALA A 40 8.08 8.78 -3.65
C ALA A 40 7.24 10.02 -3.37
N SER A 41 5.92 9.87 -3.33
CA SER A 41 4.97 10.85 -2.81
C SER A 41 4.65 10.52 -1.35
N THR A 42 4.54 11.52 -0.50
CA THR A 42 4.29 11.37 0.94
C THR A 42 3.22 12.34 1.38
N GLY A 43 2.20 11.85 2.10
CA GLY A 43 1.20 12.67 2.76
C GLY A 43 1.85 13.60 3.80
N VAL A 44 1.29 14.78 3.98
CA VAL A 44 1.84 15.81 4.90
C VAL A 44 1.91 15.31 6.34
N ASN A 45 1.04 14.39 6.71
CA ASN A 45 0.90 13.88 8.07
C ASN A 45 1.58 12.52 8.32
N GLU A 46 2.38 12.01 7.37
CA GLU A 46 3.13 10.77 7.56
C GLU A 46 4.21 10.91 8.64
N ALA A 47 4.51 9.80 9.31
CA ALA A 47 5.69 9.72 10.17
C ALA A 47 6.98 9.92 9.36
N LEU A 48 7.99 10.55 9.96
CA LEU A 48 9.18 11.01 9.27
C LEU A 48 10.12 9.84 8.90
N GLU A 49 10.38 9.67 7.62
CA GLU A 49 11.50 8.89 7.13
C GLU A 49 12.79 9.69 7.31
N LEU A 50 13.64 9.27 8.26
CA LEU A 50 14.87 10.00 8.57
C LEU A 50 15.92 9.78 7.48
N ARG A 51 16.28 10.87 6.78
CA ARG A 51 17.33 10.93 5.75
C ARG A 51 18.50 11.77 6.25
N ASP A 52 19.71 11.46 5.76
CA ASP A 52 20.93 12.15 6.20
C ASP A 52 21.00 13.61 5.75
N GLY A 53 20.45 13.91 4.56
CA GLY A 53 20.49 15.24 3.96
C GLY A 53 21.86 15.62 3.39
N ASP A 54 22.86 14.74 3.51
CA ASP A 54 24.20 14.96 2.97
C ASP A 54 24.21 14.77 1.44
N LYS A 55 24.26 15.88 0.72
CA LYS A 55 24.25 15.91 -0.75
C LYS A 55 25.43 15.16 -1.39
N SER A 56 26.55 14.95 -0.67
CA SER A 56 27.72 14.22 -1.16
C SER A 56 27.52 12.70 -1.21
N ARG A 57 26.49 12.18 -0.49
CA ARG A 57 26.11 10.76 -0.47
C ARG A 57 24.68 10.58 -0.93
N TYR A 58 24.47 9.76 -1.98
CA TYR A 58 23.14 9.44 -2.52
C TYR A 58 22.25 10.68 -2.71
N MET A 59 22.84 11.80 -3.07
CA MET A 59 22.13 13.08 -3.30
C MET A 59 21.29 13.54 -2.09
N GLY A 60 21.73 13.22 -0.87
CA GLY A 60 21.03 13.53 0.39
C GLY A 60 20.09 12.44 0.89
N LYS A 61 19.92 11.35 0.14
CA LYS A 61 18.97 10.28 0.49
C LYS A 61 19.55 9.17 1.36
N GLY A 62 20.81 9.27 1.83
CA GLY A 62 21.41 8.31 2.76
C GLY A 62 20.58 8.13 4.04
N VAL A 63 20.74 6.99 4.71
CA VAL A 63 20.01 6.64 5.95
C VAL A 63 20.94 6.27 7.11
N GLN A 64 22.18 6.75 7.10
CA GLN A 64 23.15 6.42 8.15
C GLN A 64 22.75 6.92 9.54
N LYS A 65 22.06 8.06 9.63
CA LYS A 65 21.51 8.56 10.91
C LYS A 65 20.48 7.58 11.48
N ALA A 66 19.56 7.10 10.67
CA ALA A 66 18.57 6.09 11.08
C ALA A 66 19.26 4.78 11.47
N VAL A 67 20.26 4.33 10.71
CA VAL A 67 21.07 3.14 11.04
C VAL A 67 21.81 3.33 12.37
N ALA A 68 22.39 4.49 12.63
CA ALA A 68 23.03 4.81 13.91
C ALA A 68 22.03 4.75 15.08
N ASN A 69 20.80 5.25 14.87
CA ASN A 69 19.73 5.17 15.87
C ASN A 69 19.33 3.73 16.18
N VAL A 70 19.29 2.84 15.18
CA VAL A 70 19.06 1.40 15.36
C VAL A 70 20.18 0.77 16.17
N ASN A 71 21.45 1.02 15.79
CA ASN A 71 22.64 0.39 16.38
C ASN A 71 23.02 0.94 17.76
N GLY A 72 22.51 2.11 18.14
CA GLY A 72 22.76 2.79 19.42
C GLY A 72 21.52 2.80 20.31
N PRO A 73 20.81 3.95 20.41
CA PRO A 73 19.78 4.16 21.43
C PRO A 73 18.65 3.11 21.39
N ILE A 74 18.23 2.65 20.21
CA ILE A 74 17.18 1.63 20.11
C ILE A 74 17.70 0.27 20.59
N ALA A 75 18.88 -0.17 20.12
CA ALA A 75 19.47 -1.44 20.52
C ALA A 75 19.72 -1.48 22.04
N ASP A 76 20.21 -0.38 22.62
CA ASP A 76 20.46 -0.28 24.07
C ASP A 76 19.17 -0.36 24.89
N ALA A 77 18.10 0.31 24.46
CA ALA A 77 16.82 0.33 25.16
C ALA A 77 16.10 -1.03 25.13
N LEU A 78 16.25 -1.79 24.02
CA LEU A 78 15.52 -3.04 23.83
C LEU A 78 16.30 -4.30 24.28
N LYS A 79 17.59 -4.19 24.53
CA LYS A 79 18.43 -5.33 24.94
C LYS A 79 17.87 -6.01 26.18
N GLY A 80 17.70 -7.33 26.11
CA GLY A 80 17.15 -8.13 27.18
C GLY A 80 15.63 -8.10 27.34
N MET A 81 14.91 -7.29 26.55
CA MET A 81 13.45 -7.32 26.51
C MET A 81 12.96 -8.62 25.83
N SER A 82 11.76 -9.05 26.16
CA SER A 82 11.11 -10.19 25.53
C SER A 82 10.62 -9.80 24.13
N ALA A 83 11.05 -10.54 23.11
CA ALA A 83 10.57 -10.34 21.74
C ALA A 83 9.08 -10.67 21.54
N LEU A 84 8.46 -11.38 22.50
CA LEU A 84 7.01 -11.69 22.47
C LEU A 84 6.14 -10.51 22.93
N ASP A 85 6.73 -9.48 23.54
CA ASP A 85 6.03 -8.31 24.05
C ASP A 85 6.03 -7.17 23.01
N GLN A 86 5.52 -7.44 21.78
CA GLN A 86 5.56 -6.52 20.65
C GLN A 86 5.07 -5.12 20.99
N ILE A 87 3.93 -5.01 21.67
CA ILE A 87 3.35 -3.70 22.06
C ILE A 87 4.35 -2.93 22.93
N LYS A 88 4.93 -3.57 23.93
CA LYS A 88 5.89 -2.92 24.82
C LYS A 88 7.17 -2.50 24.10
N ILE A 89 7.64 -3.30 23.13
CA ILE A 89 8.80 -2.98 22.31
C ILE A 89 8.53 -1.72 21.48
N ASP A 90 7.41 -1.70 20.76
CA ASP A 90 7.03 -0.56 19.92
C ASP A 90 6.81 0.70 20.77
N GLU A 91 6.09 0.61 21.88
CA GLU A 91 5.85 1.72 22.80
C GLU A 91 7.16 2.23 23.45
N THR A 92 8.14 1.35 23.73
CA THR A 92 9.46 1.76 24.22
C THR A 92 10.19 2.61 23.16
N MET A 93 10.17 2.20 21.91
CA MET A 93 10.81 2.97 20.82
C MET A 93 10.09 4.31 20.56
N ILE A 94 8.76 4.32 20.58
CA ILE A 94 7.95 5.52 20.41
C ILE A 94 8.21 6.52 21.55
N ALA A 95 8.26 6.04 22.79
CA ALA A 95 8.57 6.88 23.94
C ALA A 95 10.02 7.41 23.91
N LEU A 96 10.97 6.60 23.40
CA LEU A 96 12.37 7.01 23.23
C LEU A 96 12.51 8.10 22.16
N ASP A 97 11.72 8.06 21.09
CA ASP A 97 11.67 9.11 20.08
C ASP A 97 11.08 10.42 20.65
N GLY A 98 9.98 10.31 21.38
CA GLY A 98 9.32 11.42 22.09
C GLY A 98 8.62 12.45 21.22
N THR A 99 8.50 12.23 19.88
CA THR A 99 7.82 13.15 18.96
C THR A 99 6.61 12.47 18.29
N GLU A 100 5.61 13.26 17.92
CA GLU A 100 4.40 12.76 17.26
C GLU A 100 4.72 12.08 15.90
N THR A 101 5.68 12.64 15.16
CA THR A 101 6.04 12.18 13.81
C THR A 101 7.27 11.28 13.77
N LYS A 102 7.78 10.82 14.91
CA LYS A 102 9.00 9.98 15.01
C LYS A 102 10.23 10.66 14.38
N SER A 103 10.35 11.97 14.57
CA SER A 103 11.38 12.79 13.92
C SER A 103 12.77 12.72 14.58
N THR A 104 12.88 12.19 15.80
CA THR A 104 14.15 12.04 16.51
C THR A 104 14.91 10.79 16.06
N LEU A 105 14.25 9.65 16.07
CA LEU A 105 14.87 8.36 15.70
C LEU A 105 14.66 8.02 14.23
N GLY A 106 13.54 8.46 13.67
CA GLY A 106 13.09 8.11 12.33
C GLY A 106 12.10 6.94 12.33
N ALA A 107 10.97 7.12 11.64
CA ALA A 107 9.99 6.05 11.46
C ALA A 107 10.59 4.81 10.78
N ASN A 108 11.53 5.01 9.86
CA ASN A 108 12.27 3.92 9.20
C ASN A 108 13.13 3.10 10.18
N ALA A 109 13.80 3.73 11.14
CA ALA A 109 14.56 3.03 12.18
C ALA A 109 13.64 2.23 13.09
N ILE A 110 12.56 2.83 13.58
CA ILE A 110 11.58 2.20 14.47
C ILE A 110 10.89 1.02 13.77
N LEU A 111 10.41 1.22 12.55
CA LEU A 111 9.72 0.18 11.78
C LEU A 111 10.62 -1.03 11.50
N GLY A 112 11.86 -0.78 11.06
CA GLY A 112 12.81 -1.85 10.78
C GLY A 112 12.99 -2.78 11.98
N VAL A 113 13.15 -2.21 13.17
CA VAL A 113 13.28 -2.98 14.42
C VAL A 113 11.97 -3.68 14.79
N SER A 114 10.84 -2.96 14.73
CA SER A 114 9.51 -3.50 15.04
C SER A 114 9.20 -4.77 14.24
N LEU A 115 9.40 -4.73 12.92
CA LEU A 115 9.14 -5.87 12.04
C LEU A 115 10.16 -7.00 12.21
N ALA A 116 11.45 -6.68 12.41
CA ALA A 116 12.49 -7.67 12.64
C ALA A 116 12.29 -8.42 13.95
N VAL A 117 11.83 -7.75 15.01
CA VAL A 117 11.46 -8.38 16.29
C VAL A 117 10.30 -9.34 16.11
N ALA A 118 9.23 -8.94 15.40
CA ALA A 118 8.09 -9.81 15.13
C ALA A 118 8.51 -11.09 14.38
N LYS A 119 9.40 -10.97 13.38
CA LYS A 119 9.95 -12.12 12.65
C LYS A 119 10.81 -13.02 13.54
N ALA A 120 11.66 -12.45 14.39
CA ALA A 120 12.47 -13.23 15.33
C ALA A 120 11.59 -13.97 16.34
N ALA A 121 10.52 -13.34 16.83
CA ALA A 121 9.54 -13.94 17.73
C ALA A 121 8.77 -15.09 17.06
N ALA A 122 8.32 -14.90 15.82
CA ALA A 122 7.66 -15.94 15.02
C ALA A 122 8.57 -17.16 14.83
N ASN A 123 9.83 -16.93 14.44
CA ASN A 123 10.83 -17.98 14.28
C ASN A 123 11.15 -18.69 15.61
N TYR A 124 11.19 -17.95 16.72
CA TYR A 124 11.37 -18.56 18.05
C TYR A 124 10.25 -19.54 18.42
N LEU A 125 9.02 -19.22 18.01
CA LEU A 125 7.84 -20.06 18.27
C LEU A 125 7.61 -21.13 17.19
N ASP A 126 8.47 -21.19 16.17
CA ASP A 126 8.31 -22.07 15.00
C ASP A 126 6.94 -21.86 14.31
N LEU A 127 6.53 -20.60 14.21
CA LEU A 127 5.29 -20.18 13.55
C LEU A 127 5.59 -19.34 12.31
N PRO A 128 4.82 -19.51 11.22
CA PRO A 128 4.84 -18.54 10.12
C PRO A 128 4.37 -17.17 10.62
N LEU A 129 4.92 -16.11 10.04
CA LEU A 129 4.70 -14.74 10.53
C LEU A 129 3.21 -14.35 10.58
N TYR A 130 2.44 -14.71 9.55
CA TYR A 130 1.02 -14.38 9.52
C TYR A 130 0.23 -15.04 10.67
N LYS A 131 0.60 -16.27 11.08
CA LYS A 131 -0.02 -16.94 12.24
C LYS A 131 0.45 -16.37 13.57
N TYR A 132 1.71 -15.97 13.65
CA TYR A 132 2.23 -15.29 14.85
C TYR A 132 1.49 -13.98 15.11
N ILE A 133 1.30 -13.15 14.06
CA ILE A 133 0.65 -11.85 14.19
C ILE A 133 -0.86 -12.00 14.38
N GLY A 134 -1.54 -12.82 13.57
CA GLY A 134 -3.00 -12.87 13.49
C GLY A 134 -3.66 -14.01 14.25
N GLY A 135 -2.86 -14.93 14.80
CA GLY A 135 -3.37 -16.10 15.54
C GLY A 135 -4.00 -17.17 14.67
N CYS A 136 -4.82 -18.03 15.28
CA CYS A 136 -5.42 -19.19 14.62
C CYS A 136 -6.54 -18.84 13.62
N ASN A 137 -7.00 -17.61 13.59
CA ASN A 137 -8.07 -17.15 12.70
C ASN A 137 -7.56 -16.40 11.44
N SER A 138 -6.30 -16.58 11.07
CA SER A 138 -5.67 -15.93 9.91
C SER A 138 -5.71 -16.87 8.72
N TYR A 139 -6.68 -16.70 7.82
CA TYR A 139 -6.90 -17.63 6.70
C TYR A 139 -7.43 -16.94 5.41
N VAL A 140 -7.62 -15.61 5.42
CA VAL A 140 -8.14 -14.90 4.27
C VAL A 140 -6.99 -14.39 3.39
N LEU A 141 -6.85 -14.97 2.20
CA LEU A 141 -5.97 -14.50 1.14
C LEU A 141 -6.53 -13.22 0.52
N PRO A 142 -5.74 -12.16 0.36
CA PRO A 142 -6.24 -10.90 -0.17
C PRO A 142 -6.49 -10.94 -1.68
N VAL A 143 -7.52 -10.22 -2.15
CA VAL A 143 -7.67 -9.87 -3.56
C VAL A 143 -6.56 -8.88 -3.93
N PRO A 144 -5.72 -9.17 -4.93
CA PRO A 144 -4.70 -8.22 -5.37
C PRO A 144 -5.33 -7.06 -6.15
N MET A 145 -4.90 -5.85 -5.83
CA MET A 145 -5.14 -4.63 -6.60
C MET A 145 -3.85 -4.33 -7.37
N MET A 146 -3.83 -4.72 -8.65
CA MET A 146 -2.60 -4.73 -9.44
C MET A 146 -2.53 -3.47 -10.31
N ASN A 147 -1.59 -2.56 -10.01
CA ASN A 147 -1.36 -1.36 -10.81
C ASN A 147 -0.80 -1.72 -12.19
N ILE A 148 -1.59 -1.60 -13.26
CA ILE A 148 -1.20 -1.99 -14.62
C ILE A 148 -0.97 -0.82 -15.57
N ILE A 149 -1.49 0.39 -15.25
CA ILE A 149 -1.21 1.65 -15.97
C ILE A 149 -0.91 2.75 -14.95
N ASN A 150 0.17 3.48 -15.21
CA ASN A 150 0.60 4.65 -14.44
C ASN A 150 0.24 5.94 -15.15
N GLY A 151 -0.16 6.94 -14.39
CA GLY A 151 -0.35 8.33 -14.79
C GLY A 151 0.20 9.28 -13.73
N GLY A 152 -0.40 10.44 -13.56
CA GLY A 152 -0.06 11.43 -12.54
C GLY A 152 1.43 11.74 -12.47
N ALA A 153 1.97 11.80 -11.28
CA ALA A 153 3.40 12.01 -11.04
C ALA A 153 4.28 10.83 -11.50
N HIS A 154 3.70 9.64 -11.74
CA HIS A 154 4.41 8.42 -12.15
C HIS A 154 4.56 8.27 -13.67
N SER A 155 4.08 9.22 -14.48
CA SER A 155 4.12 9.17 -15.94
C SER A 155 4.13 10.57 -16.55
N ASP A 156 4.70 10.71 -17.75
CA ASP A 156 4.63 11.92 -18.57
C ASP A 156 3.34 12.01 -19.41
N ALA A 157 2.47 10.99 -19.32
CA ALA A 157 1.19 10.97 -20.04
C ALA A 157 0.25 12.10 -19.58
N PRO A 158 -0.67 12.58 -20.45
CA PRO A 158 -1.66 13.59 -20.08
C PRO A 158 -2.83 13.00 -19.25
N ILE A 159 -2.47 12.29 -18.18
CA ILE A 159 -3.40 11.64 -17.25
C ILE A 159 -3.12 12.18 -15.86
N CYS A 160 -4.13 12.74 -15.18
CA CYS A 160 -3.98 13.26 -13.83
C CYS A 160 -4.00 12.15 -12.76
N PHE A 161 -4.79 11.10 -12.95
CA PHE A 161 -4.85 9.99 -11.99
C PHE A 161 -3.57 9.19 -12.02
N GLN A 162 -3.12 8.79 -10.82
CA GLN A 162 -1.79 8.20 -10.62
C GLN A 162 -1.73 6.73 -11.01
N GLU A 163 -2.76 5.93 -10.69
CA GLU A 163 -2.76 4.50 -10.93
C GLU A 163 -4.11 3.97 -11.40
N PHE A 164 -4.04 3.03 -12.33
CA PHE A 164 -5.17 2.22 -12.78
C PHE A 164 -4.88 0.77 -12.47
N MET A 165 -5.69 0.21 -11.59
CA MET A 165 -5.51 -1.14 -11.05
C MET A 165 -6.58 -2.08 -11.60
N ILE A 166 -6.22 -3.36 -11.73
CA ILE A 166 -7.19 -4.46 -11.91
C ILE A 166 -7.34 -5.25 -10.62
N ARG A 167 -8.55 -5.75 -10.40
CA ARG A 167 -8.93 -6.55 -9.24
C ARG A 167 -9.62 -7.83 -9.72
N PRO A 168 -8.97 -9.01 -9.67
CA PRO A 168 -9.54 -10.29 -10.16
C PRO A 168 -10.51 -10.89 -9.12
N ILE A 169 -11.65 -10.23 -8.91
CA ILE A 169 -12.64 -10.58 -7.87
C ILE A 169 -13.40 -11.88 -8.17
N GLY A 170 -13.48 -12.29 -9.44
CA GLY A 170 -14.16 -13.51 -9.87
C GLY A 170 -13.37 -14.80 -9.65
N ALA A 171 -12.11 -14.71 -9.21
CA ALA A 171 -11.27 -15.87 -8.96
C ALA A 171 -11.81 -16.73 -7.79
N CYS A 172 -11.57 -18.03 -7.87
CA CYS A 172 -11.98 -18.96 -6.81
C CYS A 172 -10.95 -19.06 -5.67
N CYS A 173 -9.69 -18.68 -5.93
CA CYS A 173 -8.59 -18.73 -5.00
C CYS A 173 -7.51 -17.71 -5.38
N PHE A 174 -6.52 -17.47 -4.51
CA PHE A 174 -5.48 -16.48 -4.75
C PHE A 174 -4.63 -16.82 -5.99
N LYS A 175 -4.24 -18.09 -6.14
CA LYS A 175 -3.47 -18.57 -7.30
C LYS A 175 -4.18 -18.25 -8.63
N GLU A 176 -5.50 -18.47 -8.71
CA GLU A 176 -6.29 -18.10 -9.88
C GLU A 176 -6.36 -16.58 -10.07
N GLY A 177 -6.50 -15.82 -8.98
CA GLY A 177 -6.48 -14.34 -9.02
C GLY A 177 -5.19 -13.81 -9.63
N ILE A 178 -4.05 -14.34 -9.21
CA ILE A 178 -2.73 -13.97 -9.78
C ILE A 178 -2.62 -14.38 -11.24
N ARG A 179 -3.09 -15.58 -11.62
CA ARG A 179 -3.12 -16.03 -13.02
C ARG A 179 -3.93 -15.05 -13.89
N MET A 180 -5.16 -14.75 -13.47
CA MET A 180 -6.04 -13.81 -14.17
C MET A 180 -5.38 -12.43 -14.34
N GLY A 181 -4.85 -11.87 -13.25
CA GLY A 181 -4.17 -10.58 -13.29
C GLY A 181 -2.95 -10.56 -14.22
N THR A 182 -2.15 -11.62 -14.21
CA THR A 182 -0.98 -11.77 -15.08
C THR A 182 -1.38 -11.90 -16.56
N GLU A 183 -2.43 -12.66 -16.86
CA GLU A 183 -2.95 -12.81 -18.23
C GLU A 183 -3.50 -11.47 -18.76
N VAL A 184 -4.22 -10.70 -17.94
CA VAL A 184 -4.68 -9.35 -18.31
C VAL A 184 -3.47 -8.42 -18.54
N PHE A 185 -2.46 -8.44 -17.66
CA PHE A 185 -1.24 -7.65 -17.82
C PHE A 185 -0.53 -7.93 -19.15
N HIS A 186 -0.36 -9.19 -19.53
CA HIS A 186 0.28 -9.55 -20.81
C HIS A 186 -0.58 -9.20 -22.03
N ASN A 187 -1.91 -9.32 -21.94
CA ASN A 187 -2.81 -8.86 -23.00
C ASN A 187 -2.81 -7.34 -23.12
N LEU A 188 -2.71 -6.60 -22.00
CA LEU A 188 -2.55 -5.15 -22.02
C LEU A 188 -1.25 -4.74 -22.75
N LYS A 189 -0.14 -5.44 -22.47
CA LYS A 189 1.12 -5.24 -23.22
C LYS A 189 0.92 -5.33 -24.71
N LYS A 190 0.16 -6.35 -25.18
CA LYS A 190 -0.15 -6.53 -26.60
C LYS A 190 -1.04 -5.39 -27.13
N VAL A 191 -2.11 -5.02 -26.42
CA VAL A 191 -3.02 -3.92 -26.80
C VAL A 191 -2.26 -2.61 -26.99
N LEU A 192 -1.33 -2.30 -26.06
CA LEU A 192 -0.50 -1.10 -26.14
C LEU A 192 0.49 -1.15 -27.32
N HIS A 193 1.15 -2.29 -27.50
CA HIS A 193 2.09 -2.52 -28.60
C HIS A 193 1.39 -2.37 -29.97
N ASP A 194 0.20 -2.93 -30.14
CA ASP A 194 -0.59 -2.86 -31.38
C ASP A 194 -1.04 -1.42 -31.71
N ARG A 195 -1.09 -0.54 -30.71
CA ARG A 195 -1.30 0.91 -30.85
C ARG A 195 0.01 1.70 -31.07
N GLY A 196 1.17 1.04 -31.08
CA GLY A 196 2.47 1.70 -31.20
C GLY A 196 2.88 2.46 -29.92
N LEU A 197 2.29 2.13 -28.77
CA LEU A 197 2.57 2.77 -27.48
C LEU A 197 3.68 2.06 -26.73
N SER A 198 4.35 2.80 -25.82
CA SER A 198 5.40 2.25 -24.95
C SER A 198 4.85 1.15 -24.04
N THR A 199 5.63 0.07 -23.90
CA THR A 199 5.41 -1.00 -22.91
C THR A 199 6.52 -1.04 -21.86
N ALA A 200 7.23 0.07 -21.68
CA ALA A 200 8.12 0.26 -20.55
C ALA A 200 7.30 0.35 -19.24
N VAL A 201 7.87 -0.18 -18.17
CA VAL A 201 7.21 -0.21 -16.85
C VAL A 201 7.77 0.85 -15.93
N GLY A 202 6.91 1.40 -15.08
CA GLY A 202 7.27 2.32 -14.02
C GLY A 202 7.78 1.61 -12.76
N ASP A 203 7.94 2.39 -11.69
CA ASP A 203 8.50 1.91 -10.41
C ASP A 203 7.73 0.76 -9.79
N GLU A 204 6.42 0.69 -10.01
CA GLU A 204 5.53 -0.32 -9.46
C GLU A 204 5.21 -1.47 -10.43
N GLY A 205 5.88 -1.50 -11.57
CA GLY A 205 5.77 -2.58 -12.55
C GLY A 205 4.62 -2.46 -13.56
N GLY A 206 3.75 -1.46 -13.43
CA GLY A 206 2.72 -1.12 -14.42
C GLY A 206 3.29 -0.37 -15.62
N PHE A 207 2.59 -0.39 -16.77
CA PHE A 207 3.01 0.33 -17.97
C PHE A 207 2.82 1.85 -17.80
N ALA A 208 3.64 2.63 -18.49
CA ALA A 208 3.54 4.10 -18.54
C ALA A 208 3.41 4.59 -19.99
N PRO A 209 2.31 4.23 -20.71
CA PRO A 209 2.09 4.63 -22.10
C PRO A 209 1.59 6.07 -22.19
N ALA A 210 1.89 6.75 -23.30
CA ALA A 210 1.30 8.05 -23.62
C ALA A 210 -0.14 7.88 -24.15
N LEU A 211 -1.09 7.67 -23.25
CA LEU A 211 -2.53 7.59 -23.54
C LEU A 211 -3.18 8.99 -23.49
N ASP A 212 -4.33 9.14 -24.14
CA ASP A 212 -4.98 10.44 -24.37
C ASP A 212 -5.86 10.92 -23.18
N GLY A 213 -5.76 10.30 -22.01
CA GLY A 213 -6.50 10.68 -20.80
C GLY A 213 -7.03 9.48 -20.03
N THR A 214 -7.84 9.77 -19.02
CA THR A 214 -8.41 8.79 -18.08
C THR A 214 -9.26 7.74 -18.80
N GLU A 215 -10.17 8.18 -19.66
CA GLU A 215 -11.09 7.30 -20.37
C GLU A 215 -10.36 6.39 -21.38
N ASP A 216 -9.30 6.89 -22.03
CA ASP A 216 -8.48 6.06 -22.92
C ASP A 216 -7.74 4.98 -22.13
N ALA A 217 -7.23 5.31 -20.93
CA ALA A 217 -6.62 4.33 -20.03
C ALA A 217 -7.63 3.25 -19.61
N LEU A 218 -8.85 3.64 -19.22
CA LEU A 218 -9.91 2.69 -18.88
C LEU A 218 -10.30 1.79 -20.05
N ASN A 219 -10.42 2.36 -21.25
CA ASN A 219 -10.80 1.62 -22.46
C ASN A 219 -9.74 0.57 -22.87
N VAL A 220 -8.45 0.86 -22.75
CA VAL A 220 -7.40 -0.15 -23.06
C VAL A 220 -7.37 -1.25 -22.03
N ILE A 221 -7.68 -0.96 -20.75
CA ILE A 221 -7.81 -1.97 -19.69
C ILE A 221 -9.00 -2.91 -19.98
N ILE A 222 -10.16 -2.37 -20.31
CA ILE A 222 -11.35 -3.17 -20.70
C ILE A 222 -10.99 -4.11 -21.85
N LYS A 223 -10.37 -3.59 -22.93
CA LYS A 223 -9.92 -4.42 -24.05
C LYS A 223 -8.95 -5.53 -23.62
N ALA A 224 -8.05 -5.24 -22.68
CA ALA A 224 -7.11 -6.24 -22.18
C ALA A 224 -7.79 -7.33 -21.37
N ILE A 225 -8.81 -6.98 -20.54
CA ILE A 225 -9.60 -7.93 -19.77
C ILE A 225 -10.36 -8.86 -20.73
N GLU A 226 -11.04 -8.31 -21.74
CA GLU A 226 -11.78 -9.07 -22.75
C GLU A 226 -10.86 -9.96 -23.60
N ALA A 227 -9.68 -9.43 -24.02
CA ALA A 227 -8.69 -10.17 -24.77
C ALA A 227 -8.10 -11.34 -23.97
N ALA A 228 -8.05 -11.24 -22.64
CA ALA A 228 -7.66 -12.32 -21.74
C ALA A 228 -8.77 -13.37 -21.53
N GLY A 229 -9.98 -13.13 -22.07
CA GLY A 229 -11.11 -14.04 -21.97
C GLY A 229 -11.97 -13.85 -20.72
N TYR A 230 -11.80 -12.74 -20.01
CA TYR A 230 -12.56 -12.42 -18.79
C TYR A 230 -13.64 -11.37 -19.04
N VAL A 231 -14.65 -11.36 -18.19
CA VAL A 231 -15.78 -10.42 -18.25
C VAL A 231 -15.52 -9.24 -17.32
N PRO A 232 -15.37 -7.98 -17.87
CA PRO A 232 -15.24 -6.79 -17.05
C PRO A 232 -16.42 -6.63 -16.10
N GLY A 233 -16.13 -6.27 -14.84
CA GLY A 233 -17.14 -6.10 -13.79
C GLY A 233 -17.62 -7.37 -13.12
N LYS A 234 -17.39 -8.54 -13.72
CA LYS A 234 -17.77 -9.83 -13.14
C LYS A 234 -16.56 -10.63 -12.67
N ASP A 235 -15.58 -10.81 -13.56
CA ASP A 235 -14.36 -11.56 -13.26
C ASP A 235 -13.26 -10.64 -12.79
N VAL A 236 -13.12 -9.47 -13.44
CA VAL A 236 -12.13 -8.45 -13.12
C VAL A 236 -12.80 -7.09 -13.06
N THR A 237 -12.62 -6.37 -11.95
CA THR A 237 -13.02 -4.97 -11.78
C THR A 237 -11.80 -4.05 -11.88
N ILE A 238 -12.06 -2.74 -11.90
CA ILE A 238 -11.03 -1.70 -11.95
C ILE A 238 -11.00 -0.95 -10.62
N GLY A 239 -9.79 -0.71 -10.10
CA GLY A 239 -9.53 0.25 -9.05
C GLY A 239 -8.78 1.45 -9.58
N LEU A 240 -9.04 2.62 -9.03
CA LEU A 240 -8.30 3.84 -9.31
C LEU A 240 -7.54 4.31 -8.07
N ASP A 241 -6.37 4.87 -8.27
CA ASP A 241 -5.73 5.79 -7.34
C ASP A 241 -5.62 7.15 -8.03
N CYS A 242 -6.42 8.09 -7.56
CA CYS A 242 -6.46 9.42 -8.16
C CYS A 242 -5.31 10.30 -7.67
N ALA A 243 -4.78 10.06 -6.45
CA ALA A 243 -3.79 10.91 -5.79
C ALA A 243 -4.14 12.40 -5.91
N SER A 244 -5.39 12.75 -5.61
CA SER A 244 -6.00 14.03 -5.98
C SER A 244 -5.34 15.25 -5.32
N SER A 245 -4.59 15.06 -4.23
CA SER A 245 -3.80 16.13 -3.60
C SER A 245 -2.75 16.72 -4.54
N GLU A 246 -2.22 15.93 -5.50
CA GLU A 246 -1.19 16.36 -6.45
C GLU A 246 -1.68 17.44 -7.43
N PHE A 247 -2.97 17.45 -7.75
CA PHE A 247 -3.57 18.44 -8.65
C PHE A 247 -4.66 19.29 -8.00
N TYR A 248 -4.78 19.26 -6.65
CA TYR A 248 -5.67 20.14 -5.92
C TYR A 248 -4.96 21.45 -5.60
N LYS A 249 -5.43 22.54 -6.19
CA LYS A 249 -4.84 23.87 -6.05
C LYS A 249 -5.91 24.95 -5.97
N ASP A 250 -5.72 25.89 -5.03
CA ASP A 250 -6.61 27.05 -4.84
C ASP A 250 -8.10 26.65 -4.70
N GLY A 251 -8.37 25.53 -3.99
CA GLY A 251 -9.72 25.01 -3.77
C GLY A 251 -10.35 24.32 -4.98
N LYS A 252 -9.55 23.94 -5.98
CA LYS A 252 -10.01 23.27 -7.19
C LYS A 252 -9.12 22.13 -7.61
N TYR A 253 -9.71 21.11 -8.22
CA TYR A 253 -9.03 20.00 -8.88
C TYR A 253 -8.63 20.44 -10.30
N ASP A 254 -7.36 20.74 -10.50
CA ASP A 254 -6.83 21.40 -11.69
C ASP A 254 -6.26 20.37 -12.68
N TYR A 255 -7.07 19.93 -13.63
CA TYR A 255 -6.66 19.01 -14.67
C TYR A 255 -5.72 19.63 -15.70
N THR A 256 -5.56 20.95 -15.72
CA THR A 256 -4.59 21.62 -16.60
C THR A 256 -3.15 21.23 -16.27
N TRP A 257 -2.92 20.69 -15.07
CA TRP A 257 -1.63 20.16 -14.65
C TRP A 257 -1.02 19.15 -15.63
N LYS A 258 -1.85 18.30 -16.25
CA LYS A 258 -1.41 17.27 -17.21
C LYS A 258 -2.09 17.34 -18.58
N GLN A 259 -3.31 17.85 -18.65
CA GLN A 259 -4.15 17.73 -19.84
C GLN A 259 -4.15 18.99 -20.72
N GLY A 260 -3.34 20.01 -20.38
CA GLY A 260 -3.22 21.25 -21.14
C GLY A 260 -4.18 22.35 -20.69
N ALA A 261 -3.99 23.55 -21.24
CA ALA A 261 -4.61 24.78 -20.73
C ALA A 261 -6.15 24.82 -20.77
N ASP A 262 -6.76 24.06 -21.69
CA ASP A 262 -8.22 24.01 -21.87
C ASP A 262 -8.90 22.93 -21.00
N ALA A 263 -8.13 22.16 -20.21
CA ALA A 263 -8.67 21.13 -19.34
C ALA A 263 -9.47 21.75 -18.17
N PRO A 264 -10.44 21.00 -17.61
CA PRO A 264 -11.32 21.52 -16.57
C PRO A 264 -10.60 21.79 -15.26
N ARG A 265 -11.19 22.67 -14.45
CA ARG A 265 -10.84 22.93 -13.04
C ARG A 265 -12.10 22.75 -12.20
N TYR A 266 -12.22 21.60 -11.57
CA TYR A 266 -13.42 21.21 -10.85
C TYR A 266 -13.44 21.75 -9.42
N THR A 267 -14.61 22.17 -8.94
CA THR A 267 -14.91 22.27 -7.49
C THR A 267 -14.99 20.87 -6.87
N SER A 268 -15.12 20.78 -5.55
CA SER A 268 -15.28 19.48 -4.88
C SER A 268 -16.53 18.73 -5.33
N GLU A 269 -17.64 19.43 -5.54
CA GLU A 269 -18.88 18.84 -6.06
C GLU A 269 -18.75 18.35 -7.51
N GLU A 270 -18.06 19.12 -8.36
CA GLU A 270 -17.83 18.75 -9.76
C GLU A 270 -16.88 17.55 -9.85
N GLN A 271 -15.82 17.51 -9.04
CA GLN A 271 -14.92 16.36 -8.94
C GLN A 271 -15.67 15.09 -8.51
N ALA A 272 -16.49 15.19 -7.46
CA ALA A 272 -17.29 14.05 -6.99
C ALA A 272 -18.25 13.53 -8.08
N LYS A 273 -18.88 14.44 -8.84
CA LYS A 273 -19.74 14.08 -9.97
C LYS A 273 -18.97 13.43 -11.12
N TYR A 274 -17.78 13.92 -11.45
CA TYR A 274 -16.93 13.31 -12.48
C TYR A 274 -16.55 11.87 -12.09
N LEU A 275 -16.14 11.64 -10.83
CA LEU A 275 -15.87 10.30 -10.33
C LEU A 275 -17.12 9.40 -10.37
N GLN A 276 -18.30 9.94 -10.03
CA GLN A 276 -19.56 9.22 -10.18
C GLN A 276 -19.85 8.82 -11.62
N GLU A 277 -19.59 9.69 -12.59
CA GLU A 277 -19.77 9.42 -14.02
C GLU A 277 -18.84 8.28 -14.46
N LEU A 278 -17.58 8.26 -14.03
CA LEU A 278 -16.64 7.17 -14.29
C LEU A 278 -17.12 5.84 -13.70
N VAL A 279 -17.60 5.84 -12.45
CA VAL A 279 -18.15 4.63 -11.78
C VAL A 279 -19.43 4.14 -12.49
N ASN A 280 -20.23 5.04 -13.10
CA ASN A 280 -21.41 4.66 -13.87
C ASN A 280 -21.06 4.05 -15.24
N ALA A 281 -19.98 4.52 -15.87
CA ALA A 281 -19.59 4.13 -17.22
C ALA A 281 -18.68 2.90 -17.27
N TYR A 282 -17.91 2.66 -16.23
CA TYR A 282 -16.88 1.62 -16.18
C TYR A 282 -17.06 0.72 -14.95
N PRO A 283 -16.55 -0.52 -14.98
CA PRO A 283 -16.63 -1.45 -13.83
C PRO A 283 -15.64 -1.09 -12.73
N ILE A 284 -15.70 0.15 -12.25
CA ILE A 284 -14.88 0.66 -11.17
C ILE A 284 -15.59 0.36 -9.85
N ASP A 285 -14.91 -0.36 -8.96
CA ASP A 285 -15.44 -0.74 -7.65
C ASP A 285 -14.60 -0.22 -6.47
N SER A 286 -13.49 0.49 -6.77
CA SER A 286 -12.62 1.09 -5.75
C SER A 286 -11.96 2.35 -6.27
N ILE A 287 -11.97 3.43 -5.47
CA ILE A 287 -11.27 4.69 -5.74
C ILE A 287 -10.47 5.07 -4.50
N GLU A 288 -9.16 5.19 -4.67
CA GLU A 288 -8.23 5.69 -3.67
C GLU A 288 -7.99 7.18 -3.92
N ASP A 289 -7.98 7.96 -2.84
CA ASP A 289 -7.73 9.41 -2.81
C ASP A 289 -8.44 10.17 -3.94
N GLY A 290 -9.74 9.88 -4.11
CA GLY A 290 -10.60 10.56 -5.07
C GLY A 290 -10.76 12.06 -4.80
N MET A 291 -10.50 12.48 -3.57
CA MET A 291 -10.44 13.87 -3.12
C MET A 291 -9.10 14.13 -2.43
N ALA A 292 -8.71 15.40 -2.33
CA ALA A 292 -7.48 15.82 -1.67
C ALA A 292 -7.51 15.55 -0.16
N GLU A 293 -6.34 15.32 0.45
CA GLU A 293 -6.19 15.00 1.90
C GLU A 293 -6.74 16.08 2.83
N GLY A 294 -6.79 17.35 2.39
CA GLY A 294 -7.33 18.48 3.15
C GLY A 294 -8.81 18.77 2.89
N ASP A 295 -9.41 18.18 1.85
CA ASP A 295 -10.77 18.46 1.41
C ASP A 295 -11.81 17.52 2.06
N TRP A 296 -11.96 17.62 3.38
CA TRP A 296 -12.87 16.79 4.17
C TRP A 296 -14.34 16.93 3.75
N GLU A 297 -14.75 18.14 3.34
CA GLU A 297 -16.11 18.38 2.83
C GLU A 297 -16.32 17.67 1.48
N GLY A 298 -15.34 17.75 0.58
CA GLY A 298 -15.36 17.01 -0.68
C GLY A 298 -15.40 15.49 -0.46
N TRP A 299 -14.62 14.97 0.48
CA TRP A 299 -14.68 13.56 0.87
C TRP A 299 -16.07 13.13 1.36
N LYS A 300 -16.73 13.98 2.17
CA LYS A 300 -18.11 13.72 2.62
C LYS A 300 -19.08 13.69 1.43
N ILE A 301 -18.99 14.66 0.52
CA ILE A 301 -19.82 14.71 -0.67
C ILE A 301 -19.62 13.46 -1.54
N LEU A 302 -18.37 13.06 -1.80
CA LEU A 302 -18.06 11.87 -2.58
C LEU A 302 -18.61 10.60 -1.90
N THR A 303 -18.46 10.48 -0.59
CA THR A 303 -18.93 9.33 0.19
C THR A 303 -20.46 9.20 0.13
N ASP A 304 -21.16 10.30 0.30
CA ASP A 304 -22.64 10.31 0.22
C ASP A 304 -23.12 9.97 -1.21
N LEU A 305 -22.34 10.32 -2.22
CA LEU A 305 -22.73 10.17 -3.64
C LEU A 305 -22.53 8.74 -4.15
N ILE A 306 -21.45 8.06 -3.78
CA ILE A 306 -21.10 6.75 -4.35
C ILE A 306 -20.61 5.71 -3.32
N GLY A 307 -20.48 6.05 -2.04
CA GLY A 307 -19.90 5.16 -1.02
C GLY A 307 -20.73 3.91 -0.72
N ASP A 308 -21.98 3.84 -1.15
CA ASP A 308 -22.84 2.65 -1.04
C ASP A 308 -22.52 1.58 -2.09
N ARG A 309 -21.84 1.94 -3.18
CA ARG A 309 -21.55 1.07 -4.33
C ARG A 309 -20.10 1.07 -4.79
N CYS A 310 -19.25 1.92 -4.23
CA CYS A 310 -17.83 2.01 -4.54
C CYS A 310 -17.01 2.09 -3.25
N GLN A 311 -15.94 1.31 -3.17
CA GLN A 311 -14.97 1.43 -2.09
C GLN A 311 -14.21 2.75 -2.24
N LEU A 312 -14.23 3.57 -1.22
CA LEU A 312 -13.52 4.85 -1.15
C LEU A 312 -12.38 4.72 -0.16
N VAL A 313 -11.16 4.65 -0.67
CA VAL A 313 -9.96 4.38 0.12
C VAL A 313 -9.24 5.68 0.44
N GLY A 314 -9.05 5.96 1.73
CA GLY A 314 -8.20 7.07 2.17
C GLY A 314 -6.76 6.58 2.37
N ASP A 315 -5.84 7.11 1.55
CA ASP A 315 -4.39 6.96 1.70
C ASP A 315 -3.82 8.20 2.42
N ASP A 316 -3.60 9.29 1.71
CA ASP A 316 -3.11 10.55 2.30
C ASP A 316 -4.10 11.14 3.31
N LEU A 317 -5.39 10.87 3.15
CA LEU A 317 -6.43 11.27 4.10
C LEU A 317 -6.19 10.70 5.49
N PHE A 318 -5.74 9.45 5.62
CA PHE A 318 -5.64 8.74 6.90
C PHE A 318 -4.20 8.43 7.32
N VAL A 319 -3.25 8.36 6.39
CA VAL A 319 -1.83 8.07 6.60
C VAL A 319 -1.57 6.92 7.59
N THR A 320 -2.42 5.88 7.56
CA THR A 320 -2.37 4.74 8.49
C THR A 320 -2.48 5.13 9.98
N ASN A 321 -3.00 6.33 10.27
CA ASN A 321 -3.04 6.90 11.62
C ASN A 321 -4.46 6.87 12.20
N VAL A 322 -4.64 6.22 13.36
CA VAL A 322 -5.93 6.09 14.05
C VAL A 322 -6.61 7.43 14.34
N LYS A 323 -5.84 8.51 14.55
CA LYS A 323 -6.37 9.86 14.82
C LYS A 323 -7.13 10.42 13.61
N TYR A 324 -6.56 10.27 12.40
CA TYR A 324 -7.22 10.73 11.17
C TYR A 324 -8.34 9.78 10.74
N LEU A 325 -8.15 8.48 10.97
CA LEU A 325 -9.19 7.48 10.70
C LEU A 325 -10.41 7.71 11.58
N GLU A 326 -10.24 7.98 12.89
CA GLU A 326 -11.32 8.32 13.81
C GLU A 326 -12.11 9.55 13.34
N LYS A 327 -11.39 10.61 12.94
CA LYS A 327 -12.02 11.80 12.34
C LYS A 327 -12.85 11.46 11.11
N GLY A 328 -12.32 10.63 10.20
CA GLY A 328 -13.05 10.22 8.98
C GLY A 328 -14.30 9.41 9.32
N ILE A 329 -14.22 8.50 10.28
CA ILE A 329 -15.37 7.71 10.76
C ILE A 329 -16.44 8.63 11.34
N GLU A 330 -16.08 9.57 12.20
CA GLU A 330 -17.00 10.53 12.80
C GLU A 330 -17.69 11.43 11.78
N MET A 331 -16.94 11.87 10.75
CA MET A 331 -17.47 12.69 9.67
C MET A 331 -18.22 11.88 8.60
N GLY A 332 -18.12 10.56 8.60
CA GLY A 332 -18.67 9.70 7.55
C GLY A 332 -17.98 9.90 6.21
N CYS A 333 -16.66 10.07 6.21
CA CYS A 333 -15.80 10.23 5.04
C CYS A 333 -15.08 8.94 4.69
N ALA A 334 -15.08 8.55 3.42
CA ALA A 334 -14.52 7.28 2.94
C ALA A 334 -15.25 6.04 3.52
N ASN A 335 -14.79 4.84 3.19
CA ASN A 335 -15.27 3.57 3.76
C ASN A 335 -14.19 2.49 3.78
N SER A 336 -12.94 2.90 3.48
CA SER A 336 -11.76 2.04 3.48
C SER A 336 -10.52 2.85 3.85
N ILE A 337 -9.52 2.20 4.43
CA ILE A 337 -8.20 2.77 4.70
C ILE A 337 -7.14 2.05 3.87
N LEU A 338 -6.21 2.79 3.27
CA LEU A 338 -4.94 2.24 2.80
C LEU A 338 -3.97 2.14 3.98
N VAL A 339 -3.30 1.00 4.11
CA VAL A 339 -2.42 0.71 5.24
C VAL A 339 -0.99 0.53 4.73
N LYS A 340 -0.15 1.52 4.99
CA LYS A 340 1.27 1.53 4.69
C LYS A 340 2.06 1.53 5.98
N VAL A 341 2.77 0.45 6.25
CA VAL A 341 3.46 0.24 7.54
C VAL A 341 4.43 1.39 7.90
N ASN A 342 5.06 2.01 6.91
CA ASN A 342 6.03 3.07 7.13
C ASN A 342 5.40 4.48 7.30
N GLN A 343 4.13 4.68 6.94
CA GLN A 343 3.42 5.94 7.20
C GLN A 343 3.22 6.19 8.69
N ILE A 344 3.12 5.12 9.48
CA ILE A 344 2.96 5.18 10.94
C ILE A 344 4.21 4.71 11.69
N GLY A 345 4.97 3.74 11.15
CA GLY A 345 6.31 3.38 11.59
C GLY A 345 6.42 2.33 12.69
N SER A 346 5.35 1.59 13.03
CA SER A 346 5.40 0.41 13.90
C SER A 346 4.33 -0.62 13.54
N LEU A 347 4.59 -1.89 13.83
CA LEU A 347 3.62 -2.97 13.64
C LEU A 347 2.39 -2.78 14.54
N THR A 348 2.61 -2.41 15.81
CA THR A 348 1.52 -2.20 16.77
C THR A 348 0.52 -1.12 16.31
N GLU A 349 1.01 0.04 15.86
CA GLU A 349 0.14 1.11 15.37
C GLU A 349 -0.54 0.72 14.05
N THR A 350 0.17 0.01 13.16
CA THR A 350 -0.40 -0.55 11.92
C THR A 350 -1.59 -1.47 12.22
N LEU A 351 -1.43 -2.41 13.16
CA LEU A 351 -2.49 -3.35 13.54
C LEU A 351 -3.68 -2.62 14.21
N ARG A 352 -3.42 -1.60 15.02
CA ARG A 352 -4.46 -0.75 15.64
C ARG A 352 -5.29 -0.01 14.58
N ALA A 353 -4.66 0.49 13.51
CA ALA A 353 -5.36 1.16 12.41
C ALA A 353 -6.28 0.19 11.64
N VAL A 354 -5.79 -1.01 11.33
CA VAL A 354 -6.60 -2.06 10.68
C VAL A 354 -7.78 -2.47 11.57
N GLU A 355 -7.53 -2.70 12.86
CA GLU A 355 -8.56 -3.10 13.82
C GLU A 355 -9.64 -2.02 13.96
N MET A 356 -9.25 -0.74 14.08
CA MET A 356 -10.20 0.38 14.15
C MET A 356 -11.06 0.45 12.89
N ALA A 357 -10.48 0.33 11.71
CA ALA A 357 -11.22 0.32 10.44
C ALA A 357 -12.27 -0.80 10.42
N GLN A 358 -11.84 -2.04 10.66
CA GLN A 358 -12.72 -3.21 10.62
C GLN A 358 -13.86 -3.15 11.65
N ARG A 359 -13.58 -2.68 12.87
CA ARG A 359 -14.59 -2.53 13.93
C ARG A 359 -15.65 -1.48 13.60
N ASN A 360 -15.31 -0.50 12.78
CA ASN A 360 -16.22 0.55 12.34
C ASN A 360 -16.84 0.33 10.95
N GLY A 361 -16.70 -0.89 10.40
CA GLY A 361 -17.31 -1.26 9.13
C GLY A 361 -16.54 -0.77 7.89
N TYR A 362 -15.35 -0.20 8.08
CA TYR A 362 -14.43 0.13 6.99
C TYR A 362 -13.66 -1.11 6.56
N THR A 363 -13.30 -1.17 5.28
CA THR A 363 -12.34 -2.15 4.79
C THR A 363 -10.90 -1.62 4.97
N ALA A 364 -9.93 -2.53 4.86
CA ALA A 364 -8.52 -2.17 4.85
C ALA A 364 -7.85 -2.75 3.61
N VAL A 365 -6.95 -1.99 3.00
CA VAL A 365 -6.10 -2.43 1.90
C VAL A 365 -4.66 -2.35 2.38
N ILE A 366 -3.99 -3.49 2.51
CA ILE A 366 -2.57 -3.51 2.87
C ILE A 366 -1.74 -3.12 1.64
N SER A 367 -0.83 -2.17 1.79
CA SER A 367 -0.16 -1.53 0.65
C SER A 367 1.36 -1.53 0.77
N HIS A 368 1.99 -1.63 -0.40
CA HIS A 368 3.40 -1.36 -0.63
C HIS A 368 3.69 0.15 -0.64
N ARG A 369 4.94 0.50 -0.95
CA ARG A 369 5.33 1.85 -1.38
C ARG A 369 6.01 1.77 -2.76
N SER A 370 6.22 2.94 -3.38
CA SER A 370 6.92 3.01 -4.69
C SER A 370 8.36 2.51 -4.62
N GLY A 371 9.08 2.78 -3.55
CA GLY A 371 10.38 2.16 -3.24
C GLY A 371 10.22 0.96 -2.33
N GLU A 372 10.44 -0.24 -2.88
CA GLU A 372 10.31 -1.52 -2.18
C GLU A 372 11.64 -2.30 -2.16
N THR A 373 11.65 -3.39 -1.40
CA THR A 373 12.72 -4.38 -1.36
C THR A 373 12.13 -5.77 -1.59
N GLU A 374 12.93 -6.84 -1.49
CA GLU A 374 12.40 -8.22 -1.49
C GLU A 374 11.66 -8.59 -0.20
N ASP A 375 11.60 -7.71 0.80
CA ASP A 375 10.83 -7.96 2.02
C ASP A 375 9.35 -8.16 1.70
N ALA A 376 8.78 -9.27 2.18
CA ALA A 376 7.40 -9.67 1.90
C ALA A 376 6.48 -9.56 3.13
N THR A 377 6.89 -8.85 4.18
CA THR A 377 6.15 -8.76 5.45
C THR A 377 4.70 -8.31 5.27
N ILE A 378 4.43 -7.39 4.34
CA ILE A 378 3.06 -6.92 4.09
C ILE A 378 2.12 -8.01 3.57
N ALA A 379 2.64 -9.05 2.92
CA ALA A 379 1.84 -10.21 2.52
C ALA A 379 1.36 -10.99 3.77
N ASP A 380 2.25 -11.22 4.73
CA ASP A 380 1.91 -11.84 6.01
C ASP A 380 0.93 -10.99 6.81
N ILE A 381 1.12 -9.66 6.86
CA ILE A 381 0.20 -8.74 7.55
C ILE A 381 -1.20 -8.79 6.91
N ALA A 382 -1.31 -8.84 5.58
CA ALA A 382 -2.59 -8.91 4.89
C ALA A 382 -3.41 -10.15 5.30
N VAL A 383 -2.75 -11.31 5.41
CA VAL A 383 -3.39 -12.55 5.86
C VAL A 383 -3.62 -12.53 7.37
N ALA A 384 -2.64 -12.07 8.16
CA ALA A 384 -2.74 -11.98 9.62
C ALA A 384 -3.96 -11.18 10.08
N THR A 385 -4.26 -10.09 9.40
CA THR A 385 -5.37 -9.19 9.73
C THR A 385 -6.68 -9.56 9.04
N ASN A 386 -6.67 -10.59 8.18
CA ASN A 386 -7.78 -10.89 7.27
C ASN A 386 -8.27 -9.65 6.53
N ALA A 387 -7.37 -8.77 6.09
CA ALA A 387 -7.73 -7.52 5.41
C ALA A 387 -8.51 -7.74 4.12
N GLY A 388 -8.29 -8.88 3.48
CA GLY A 388 -9.02 -9.31 2.28
C GLY A 388 -8.59 -8.60 0.98
N GLN A 389 -7.69 -7.63 1.06
CA GLN A 389 -7.17 -6.85 -0.08
C GLN A 389 -5.69 -6.49 0.12
N ILE A 390 -4.94 -6.45 -0.99
CA ILE A 390 -3.56 -6.00 -1.02
C ILE A 390 -3.27 -5.19 -2.28
N LYS A 391 -2.64 -4.02 -2.14
CA LYS A 391 -2.13 -3.18 -3.21
C LYS A 391 -0.61 -3.27 -3.18
N THR A 392 0.00 -4.05 -4.10
CA THR A 392 1.45 -4.29 -4.06
C THR A 392 2.09 -4.32 -5.46
N GLY A 393 1.59 -3.44 -6.33
CA GLY A 393 2.12 -3.23 -7.68
C GLY A 393 1.57 -4.21 -8.71
N SER A 394 2.22 -4.23 -9.87
CA SER A 394 1.80 -5.01 -11.04
C SER A 394 2.35 -6.44 -11.05
N ALA A 395 2.09 -7.17 -12.15
CA ALA A 395 2.63 -8.51 -12.42
C ALA A 395 4.06 -8.48 -12.99
N SER A 396 4.88 -7.53 -12.57
CA SER A 396 6.29 -7.40 -12.97
C SER A 396 7.11 -6.77 -11.86
N ARG A 397 8.45 -6.87 -11.95
CA ARG A 397 9.47 -6.49 -10.95
C ARG A 397 9.49 -7.41 -9.73
N SER A 398 10.67 -7.90 -9.37
CA SER A 398 10.86 -8.90 -8.30
C SER A 398 10.46 -8.40 -6.92
N ASP A 399 10.60 -7.10 -6.67
CA ASP A 399 10.16 -6.44 -5.44
C ASP A 399 8.63 -6.53 -5.22
N ARG A 400 7.85 -6.58 -6.31
CA ARG A 400 6.39 -6.79 -6.27
C ARG A 400 6.05 -8.29 -6.21
N MET A 401 6.72 -9.08 -7.06
CA MET A 401 6.52 -10.54 -7.09
C MET A 401 6.86 -11.21 -5.76
N ALA A 402 7.81 -10.68 -4.99
CA ALA A 402 8.15 -11.20 -3.67
C ALA A 402 6.92 -11.32 -2.76
N LYS A 403 6.02 -10.31 -2.76
CA LYS A 403 4.80 -10.30 -1.97
C LYS A 403 3.76 -11.29 -2.50
N TYR A 404 3.55 -11.33 -3.83
CA TYR A 404 2.61 -12.27 -4.45
C TYR A 404 3.08 -13.72 -4.27
N ASN A 405 4.38 -13.99 -4.43
CA ASN A 405 4.94 -15.32 -4.21
C ASN A 405 4.82 -15.77 -2.74
N GLN A 406 4.94 -14.84 -1.78
CA GLN A 406 4.70 -15.15 -0.37
C GLN A 406 3.23 -15.53 -0.13
N LEU A 407 2.28 -14.82 -0.73
CA LEU A 407 0.86 -15.15 -0.62
C LEU A 407 0.52 -16.52 -1.24
N LEU A 408 1.19 -16.90 -2.35
CA LEU A 408 1.05 -18.24 -2.93
C LEU A 408 1.53 -19.33 -1.97
N ARG A 409 2.65 -19.11 -1.24
CA ARG A 409 3.16 -20.05 -0.22
C ARG A 409 2.19 -20.15 0.96
N ILE A 410 1.64 -19.01 1.42
CA ILE A 410 0.65 -18.99 2.51
C ILE A 410 -0.62 -19.72 2.08
N GLU A 411 -1.09 -19.54 0.85
CA GLU A 411 -2.26 -20.29 0.32
C GLU A 411 -2.01 -21.79 0.31
N GLU A 412 -0.82 -22.23 -0.14
CA GLU A 412 -0.43 -23.65 -0.12
C GLU A 412 -0.38 -24.21 1.30
N GLU A 413 0.16 -23.46 2.26
CA GLU A 413 0.23 -23.86 3.68
C GLU A 413 -1.17 -23.98 4.30
N LEU A 414 -2.08 -23.05 4.02
CA LEU A 414 -3.46 -23.08 4.51
C LEU A 414 -4.31 -24.18 3.83
N GLY A 415 -3.97 -24.53 2.59
CA GLY A 415 -4.66 -25.56 1.84
C GLY A 415 -6.17 -25.28 1.69
N LYS A 416 -7.01 -26.25 2.08
CA LYS A 416 -8.47 -26.14 1.98
C LYS A 416 -9.10 -25.07 2.87
N ASP A 417 -8.37 -24.60 3.89
CA ASP A 417 -8.87 -23.60 4.82
C ASP A 417 -8.64 -22.17 4.29
N ALA A 418 -7.84 -22.01 3.22
CA ALA A 418 -7.65 -20.74 2.56
C ALA A 418 -8.95 -20.20 1.97
N GLN A 419 -9.28 -18.95 2.26
CA GLN A 419 -10.41 -18.24 1.67
C GLN A 419 -9.88 -17.06 0.85
N TYR A 420 -10.35 -16.90 -0.38
CA TYR A 420 -9.96 -15.78 -1.23
C TYR A 420 -10.90 -14.60 -1.05
N GLY A 421 -10.38 -13.48 -0.55
CA GLY A 421 -11.14 -12.28 -0.27
C GLY A 421 -12.38 -12.52 0.60
N TYR A 422 -13.17 -11.49 0.82
CA TYR A 422 -14.51 -11.65 1.37
C TYR A 422 -15.52 -11.64 0.23
N LYS A 423 -16.30 -12.71 0.06
CA LYS A 423 -17.39 -12.77 -0.95
C LYS A 423 -18.34 -11.57 -0.86
N LYS A 424 -18.41 -10.91 0.31
CA LYS A 424 -19.20 -9.70 0.53
C LYS A 424 -18.55 -8.44 -0.06
N ILE A 425 -17.23 -8.37 -0.21
CA ILE A 425 -16.57 -7.21 -0.84
C ILE A 425 -17.07 -7.07 -2.28
N ALA A 426 -17.11 -8.18 -3.03
CA ALA A 426 -17.62 -8.20 -4.41
C ALA A 426 -19.13 -7.93 -4.56
N LYS A 427 -19.91 -8.01 -3.47
CA LYS A 427 -21.37 -7.77 -3.49
C LYS A 427 -21.79 -6.42 -2.90
N LYS A 428 -20.87 -5.74 -2.23
CA LYS A 428 -21.18 -4.48 -1.53
C LYS A 428 -20.86 -3.26 -2.41
N TYR A 429 -20.02 -3.47 -3.43
CA TYR A 429 -19.53 -2.41 -4.32
C TYR A 429 -19.90 -2.65 -5.76
#